data_8a9465c5240c27fbc011767696438d17
#
_entry.id   8a9465c5240c27fbc011767696438d17
#
_cell.length_a   1.000
_cell.length_b   1.000
_cell.length_c   1.000
_cell.angle_alpha   90.00
_cell.angle_beta   90.00
_cell.angle_gamma   90.00
#
_symmetry.space_group_name_H-M   'P 1'
#
loop_
_entity.id
_entity.type
_entity.pdbx_description
1 polymer ?
#
loop_
_entity_poly.entity_id
_entity_poly.type
_entity_poly.pdbx_seq_one_letter_code
_entity_poly.pdbx_strand_id
1 'polypeptide(L)'
;DYWTALSYYKYFPPPYAMIDCVAADLKLFADLGVDSFYAETADYMDASQQFVPLKFWLAYQLLVDPHQPAEPLVKTFTDGYFGAAAGKMRDYLRYLRGRIDAEAQFKMLRDEPHKLAYLDRSFFQISETLFDEAEALVQAGGLQAKHIEVERFALDGALLFMWPWLERKLPAGETLPFERDTLIQRYERGWKSLISSRYSR
;
A
#
# COMPACT_ATOMS: atom_id res chain seq x y z
N ASP A 1 -7.55 -17.87 -0.45
CA ASP A 1 -6.72 -16.70 -0.75
C ASP A 1 -6.98 -15.59 0.25
N TYR A 2 -5.95 -15.13 0.91
CA TYR A 2 -6.05 -14.05 1.88
C TYR A 2 -5.87 -12.70 1.18
N TRP A 3 -6.91 -11.90 1.09
CA TRP A 3 -6.88 -10.59 0.43
C TRP A 3 -6.28 -9.48 1.28
N THR A 4 -5.95 -9.78 2.50
CA THR A 4 -5.42 -8.79 3.42
C THR A 4 -4.04 -9.17 3.90
N ALA A 5 -3.30 -8.22 4.44
CA ALA A 5 -2.01 -8.45 5.06
C ALA A 5 -2.09 -9.24 6.38
N LEU A 6 -3.17 -9.98 6.63
CA LEU A 6 -3.35 -10.87 7.78
C LEU A 6 -2.17 -11.79 8.04
N SER A 7 -1.45 -12.09 7.01
CA SER A 7 -0.27 -12.92 6.96
C SER A 7 0.94 -12.34 7.68
N TYR A 8 0.96 -11.06 7.94
CA TYR A 8 2.10 -10.37 8.55
C TYR A 8 1.88 -9.98 10.01
N TYR A 9 1.17 -10.78 10.77
CA TYR A 9 1.03 -10.60 12.23
C TYR A 9 2.37 -10.48 12.98
N LYS A 10 3.43 -10.94 12.37
CA LYS A 10 4.77 -10.98 12.96
C LYS A 10 5.66 -9.82 12.53
N TYR A 11 5.39 -9.23 11.38
CA TYR A 11 6.22 -8.22 10.73
C TYR A 11 5.38 -7.06 10.24
N PHE A 12 6.01 -5.93 10.00
CA PHE A 12 5.37 -4.81 9.35
C PHE A 12 4.91 -5.22 7.93
N PRO A 13 3.64 -4.98 7.55
CA PRO A 13 3.18 -5.37 6.22
C PRO A 13 3.92 -4.56 5.16
N PRO A 14 4.50 -5.23 4.14
CA PRO A 14 5.13 -4.53 3.04
C PRO A 14 4.09 -3.78 2.19
N PRO A 15 4.47 -2.74 1.45
CA PRO A 15 3.64 -2.17 0.42
C PRO A 15 3.14 -3.25 -0.53
N TYR A 16 1.82 -3.42 -0.62
CA TYR A 16 1.21 -4.48 -1.43
C TYR A 16 -0.14 -4.05 -1.98
N ALA A 17 -0.31 -4.21 -3.28
CA ALA A 17 -1.56 -3.93 -3.97
C ALA A 17 -2.20 -5.21 -4.48
N MET A 18 -3.27 -5.65 -3.82
CA MET A 18 -4.00 -6.89 -4.15
C MET A 18 -5.16 -6.66 -5.13
N ILE A 19 -5.18 -5.56 -5.84
CA ILE A 19 -6.34 -5.14 -6.64
C ILE A 19 -6.71 -6.16 -7.70
N ASP A 20 -5.70 -6.72 -8.38
CA ASP A 20 -5.92 -7.71 -9.43
C ASP A 20 -6.43 -9.04 -8.87
N CYS A 21 -5.89 -9.45 -7.71
CA CYS A 21 -6.36 -10.66 -7.02
C CYS A 21 -7.82 -10.52 -6.59
N VAL A 22 -8.19 -9.39 -5.99
CA VAL A 22 -9.59 -9.13 -5.59
C VAL A 22 -10.53 -9.23 -6.78
N ALA A 23 -10.18 -8.62 -7.91
CA ALA A 23 -11.01 -8.66 -9.10
C ALA A 23 -11.10 -10.06 -9.72
N ALA A 24 -9.97 -10.76 -9.82
CA ALA A 24 -9.92 -12.10 -10.39
C ALA A 24 -10.68 -13.13 -9.53
N ASP A 25 -10.51 -13.07 -8.21
CA ASP A 25 -11.12 -14.00 -7.27
C ASP A 25 -12.64 -13.82 -7.21
N LEU A 26 -13.14 -12.58 -7.14
CA LEU A 26 -14.58 -12.33 -7.12
C LEU A 26 -15.26 -12.76 -8.41
N LYS A 27 -14.60 -12.51 -9.56
CA LYS A 27 -15.09 -13.03 -10.84
C LYS A 27 -15.14 -14.56 -10.85
N LEU A 28 -14.07 -15.22 -10.42
CA LEU A 28 -13.99 -16.68 -10.34
C LEU A 28 -15.07 -17.25 -9.41
N PHE A 29 -15.27 -16.66 -8.24
CA PHE A 29 -16.31 -17.11 -7.29
C PHE A 29 -17.70 -17.01 -7.90
N ALA A 30 -17.98 -15.90 -8.60
CA ALA A 30 -19.26 -15.76 -9.31
C ALA A 30 -19.43 -16.80 -10.43
N ASP A 31 -18.40 -17.01 -11.25
CA ASP A 31 -18.39 -18.01 -12.33
C ASP A 31 -18.59 -19.47 -11.80
N LEU A 32 -18.14 -19.74 -10.57
CA LEU A 32 -18.31 -21.01 -9.88
C LEU A 32 -19.62 -21.15 -9.10
N GLY A 33 -20.45 -20.10 -9.06
CA GLY A 33 -21.73 -20.09 -8.34
C GLY A 33 -21.56 -20.06 -6.82
N VAL A 34 -20.52 -19.40 -6.31
CA VAL A 34 -20.34 -19.19 -4.86
C VAL A 34 -21.37 -18.17 -4.37
N ASP A 35 -22.19 -18.55 -3.42
CA ASP A 35 -23.27 -17.70 -2.88
C ASP A 35 -22.80 -16.71 -1.82
N SER A 36 -21.76 -17.06 -1.09
CA SER A 36 -21.23 -16.22 -0.01
C SER A 36 -19.75 -16.50 0.23
N PHE A 37 -19.03 -15.47 0.68
CA PHE A 37 -17.67 -15.61 1.13
C PHE A 37 -17.43 -14.69 2.35
N TYR A 38 -16.42 -14.99 3.11
CA TYR A 38 -15.99 -14.19 4.25
C TYR A 38 -14.64 -13.53 3.94
N ALA A 39 -14.60 -12.21 4.06
CA ALA A 39 -13.37 -11.43 3.96
C ALA A 39 -12.98 -10.92 5.36
N GLU A 40 -11.92 -11.44 5.91
CA GLU A 40 -11.37 -10.98 7.18
C GLU A 40 -10.47 -9.76 6.97
N THR A 41 -10.62 -8.77 7.82
CA THR A 41 -9.77 -7.58 7.84
C THR A 41 -9.18 -7.37 9.21
N ALA A 42 -7.95 -6.92 9.28
CA ALA A 42 -7.31 -6.64 10.55
C ALA A 42 -7.53 -5.17 10.94
N ASP A 43 -8.55 -4.90 11.72
CA ASP A 43 -8.97 -3.54 12.13
C ASP A 43 -7.83 -2.72 12.75
N TYR A 44 -6.92 -3.37 13.47
CA TYR A 44 -5.78 -2.72 14.11
C TYR A 44 -4.61 -2.43 13.17
N MET A 45 -4.64 -2.95 11.94
CA MET A 45 -3.58 -2.80 10.94
C MET A 45 -3.95 -1.82 9.82
N ASP A 46 -5.12 -1.21 9.87
CA ASP A 46 -5.67 -0.39 8.77
C ASP A 46 -4.73 0.70 8.27
N ALA A 47 -4.07 1.40 9.17
CA ALA A 47 -3.16 2.48 8.79
C ALA A 47 -1.79 2.00 8.32
N SER A 48 -1.44 0.72 8.51
CA SER A 48 -0.17 0.14 8.08
C SER A 48 -0.25 -0.57 6.74
N GLN A 49 -1.45 -0.69 6.16
CA GLN A 49 -1.70 -1.29 4.85
C GLN A 49 -2.04 -0.21 3.83
N GLN A 50 -1.51 -0.36 2.62
CA GLN A 50 -1.81 0.57 1.55
C GLN A 50 -3.11 0.23 0.83
N PHE A 51 -3.77 1.29 0.34
CA PHE A 51 -4.98 1.22 -0.49
C PHE A 51 -6.15 0.44 0.13
N VAL A 52 -6.24 0.39 1.46
CA VAL A 52 -7.34 -0.30 2.15
C VAL A 52 -8.71 0.23 1.70
N PRO A 53 -8.97 1.55 1.68
CA PRO A 53 -10.25 2.06 1.21
C PRO A 53 -10.57 1.70 -0.25
N LEU A 54 -9.56 1.70 -1.13
CA LEU A 54 -9.72 1.29 -2.53
C LEU A 54 -10.06 -0.20 -2.63
N LYS A 55 -9.37 -1.06 -1.89
CA LYS A 55 -9.62 -2.52 -1.89
C LYS A 55 -11.05 -2.85 -1.49
N PHE A 56 -11.55 -2.23 -0.41
CA PHE A 56 -12.92 -2.41 0.03
C PHE A 56 -13.94 -1.88 -0.97
N TRP A 57 -13.74 -0.65 -1.42
CA TRP A 57 -14.67 -0.04 -2.38
C TRP A 57 -14.74 -0.88 -3.66
N LEU A 58 -13.60 -1.33 -4.18
CA LEU A 58 -13.53 -2.19 -5.36
C LEU A 58 -14.24 -3.52 -5.12
N ALA A 59 -14.00 -4.17 -3.98
CA ALA A 59 -14.66 -5.41 -3.65
C ALA A 59 -16.19 -5.24 -3.61
N TYR A 60 -16.70 -4.17 -2.99
CA TYR A 60 -18.14 -3.89 -2.98
C TYR A 60 -18.72 -3.67 -4.39
N GLN A 61 -18.02 -2.96 -5.27
CA GLN A 61 -18.47 -2.78 -6.65
C GLN A 61 -18.52 -4.12 -7.39
N LEU A 62 -17.49 -4.95 -7.22
CA LEU A 62 -17.40 -6.26 -7.88
C LEU A 62 -18.33 -7.32 -7.26
N LEU A 63 -18.78 -7.15 -6.03
CA LEU A 63 -19.85 -7.98 -5.47
C LEU A 63 -21.22 -7.70 -6.11
N VAL A 64 -21.44 -6.48 -6.58
CA VAL A 64 -22.67 -6.11 -7.32
C VAL A 64 -22.60 -6.59 -8.76
N ASP A 65 -21.46 -6.41 -9.43
CA ASP A 65 -21.22 -6.91 -10.78
C ASP A 65 -19.77 -7.40 -10.90
N PRO A 66 -19.53 -8.70 -10.74
CA PRO A 66 -18.19 -9.29 -10.75
C PRO A 66 -17.50 -9.29 -12.12
N HIS A 67 -18.25 -9.04 -13.20
CA HIS A 67 -17.71 -9.04 -14.55
C HIS A 67 -17.31 -7.65 -15.06
N GLN A 68 -17.58 -6.60 -14.31
CA GLN A 68 -17.15 -5.26 -14.71
C GLN A 68 -15.62 -5.11 -14.62
N PRO A 69 -15.02 -4.30 -15.51
CA PRO A 69 -13.57 -4.12 -15.52
C PRO A 69 -13.09 -3.33 -14.30
N ALA A 70 -12.04 -3.81 -13.63
CA ALA A 70 -11.52 -3.20 -12.41
C ALA A 70 -10.82 -1.84 -12.65
N GLU A 71 -10.11 -1.67 -13.77
CA GLU A 71 -9.34 -0.43 -14.02
C GLU A 71 -10.18 0.85 -14.07
N PRO A 72 -11.35 0.91 -14.74
CA PRO A 72 -12.25 2.06 -14.64
C PRO A 72 -12.74 2.33 -13.23
N LEU A 73 -12.96 1.28 -12.42
CA LEU A 73 -13.33 1.42 -11.01
C LEU A 73 -12.19 2.03 -10.21
N VAL A 74 -10.98 1.50 -10.35
CA VAL A 74 -9.77 2.07 -9.71
C VAL A 74 -9.62 3.55 -10.08
N LYS A 75 -9.83 3.90 -11.35
CA LYS A 75 -9.76 5.29 -11.79
C LYS A 75 -10.83 6.15 -11.10
N THR A 76 -12.07 5.70 -11.07
CA THR A 76 -13.19 6.43 -10.45
C THR A 76 -12.92 6.67 -8.96
N PHE A 77 -12.49 5.64 -8.24
CA PHE A 77 -12.14 5.77 -6.82
C PHE A 77 -11.00 6.76 -6.61
N THR A 78 -9.90 6.57 -7.32
CA THR A 78 -8.70 7.40 -7.10
C THR A 78 -8.93 8.86 -7.46
N ASP A 79 -9.70 9.16 -8.50
CA ASP A 79 -10.08 10.53 -8.89
C ASP A 79 -10.88 11.22 -7.78
N GLY A 80 -11.83 10.52 -7.15
CA GLY A 80 -12.60 11.05 -6.02
C GLY A 80 -11.79 11.16 -4.73
N TYR A 81 -10.98 10.16 -4.42
CA TYR A 81 -10.28 10.03 -3.14
C TYR A 81 -9.03 10.91 -3.04
N PHE A 82 -8.22 10.98 -4.11
CA PHE A 82 -6.97 11.74 -4.14
C PHE A 82 -7.08 13.08 -4.90
N GLY A 83 -8.18 13.33 -5.62
CA GLY A 83 -8.41 14.58 -6.35
C GLY A 83 -7.29 14.88 -7.36
N ALA A 84 -6.67 16.07 -7.26
CA ALA A 84 -5.59 16.47 -8.17
C ALA A 84 -4.36 15.54 -8.13
N ALA A 85 -4.13 14.83 -7.04
CA ALA A 85 -3.04 13.87 -6.91
C ALA A 85 -3.35 12.48 -7.49
N ALA A 86 -4.58 12.22 -7.95
CA ALA A 86 -5.02 10.91 -8.40
C ALA A 86 -4.12 10.28 -9.46
N GLY A 87 -3.62 11.09 -10.40
CA GLY A 87 -2.67 10.63 -11.43
C GLY A 87 -1.41 10.04 -10.84
N LYS A 88 -0.77 10.76 -9.91
CA LYS A 88 0.47 10.32 -9.24
C LYS A 88 0.26 9.11 -8.33
N MET A 89 -0.86 9.04 -7.64
CA MET A 89 -1.20 7.87 -6.82
C MET A 89 -1.47 6.63 -7.68
N ARG A 90 -2.06 6.77 -8.87
CA ARG A 90 -2.15 5.66 -9.83
C ARG A 90 -0.81 5.28 -10.44
N ASP A 91 0.10 6.22 -10.67
CA ASP A 91 1.45 5.93 -11.13
C ASP A 91 2.21 5.12 -10.07
N TYR A 92 2.09 5.50 -8.80
CA TYR A 92 2.63 4.72 -7.68
C TYR A 92 2.01 3.31 -7.62
N LEU A 93 0.70 3.20 -7.70
CA LEU A 93 0.00 1.91 -7.68
C LEU A 93 0.45 1.00 -8.83
N ARG A 94 0.58 1.55 -10.04
CA ARG A 94 1.08 0.82 -11.22
C ARG A 94 2.53 0.39 -11.05
N TYR A 95 3.37 1.28 -10.52
CA TYR A 95 4.76 0.97 -10.23
C TYR A 95 4.89 -0.16 -9.22
N LEU A 96 4.16 -0.08 -8.10
CA LEU A 96 4.12 -1.13 -7.08
C LEU A 96 3.69 -2.48 -7.67
N ARG A 97 2.59 -2.50 -8.43
CA ARG A 97 2.10 -3.74 -9.11
C ARG A 97 3.17 -4.31 -10.02
N GLY A 98 3.77 -3.50 -10.88
CA GLY A 98 4.82 -3.96 -11.79
C GLY A 98 6.05 -4.52 -11.07
N ARG A 99 6.41 -4.00 -9.89
CA ARG A 99 7.50 -4.53 -9.08
C ARG A 99 7.15 -5.87 -8.45
N ILE A 100 5.91 -6.06 -8.00
CA ILE A 100 5.41 -7.31 -7.44
C ILE A 100 5.30 -8.39 -8.55
N ASP A 101 4.77 -8.05 -9.71
CA ASP A 101 4.60 -8.97 -10.83
C ASP A 101 5.95 -9.47 -11.38
N ALA A 102 7.00 -8.66 -11.26
CA ALA A 102 8.35 -9.04 -11.63
C ALA A 102 9.02 -9.99 -10.61
N GLU A 103 8.44 -10.18 -9.44
CA GLU A 103 8.95 -11.07 -8.40
C GLU A 103 8.63 -12.53 -8.74
N ALA A 104 9.61 -13.29 -9.22
CA ALA A 104 9.42 -14.65 -9.75
C ALA A 104 8.85 -15.66 -8.74
N GLN A 105 8.97 -15.39 -7.42
CA GLN A 105 8.50 -16.27 -6.35
C GLN A 105 7.89 -15.48 -5.21
N PHE A 106 6.92 -14.63 -5.52
CA PHE A 106 6.25 -13.85 -4.50
C PHE A 106 5.44 -14.75 -3.56
N LYS A 107 5.81 -14.75 -2.28
CA LYS A 107 5.14 -15.51 -1.21
C LYS A 107 4.83 -14.57 -0.04
N MET A 108 3.79 -13.79 -0.17
CA MET A 108 3.42 -12.80 0.82
C MET A 108 3.27 -13.37 2.24
N LEU A 109 2.74 -14.59 2.36
CA LEU A 109 2.37 -15.19 3.64
C LEU A 109 3.51 -15.73 4.48
N ARG A 110 4.67 -16.00 3.91
CA ARG A 110 5.72 -16.80 4.55
C ARG A 110 7.08 -16.14 4.54
N ASP A 111 7.29 -15.18 3.66
CA ASP A 111 8.59 -14.56 3.50
C ASP A 111 8.70 -13.31 4.37
N GLU A 112 9.78 -13.20 5.11
CA GLU A 112 10.12 -11.98 5.82
C GLU A 112 10.30 -10.84 4.83
N PRO A 113 9.81 -9.61 5.10
CA PRO A 113 9.83 -8.50 4.14
C PRO A 113 11.20 -8.25 3.50
N HIS A 114 12.30 -8.49 4.23
CA HIS A 114 13.65 -8.32 3.71
C HIS A 114 14.06 -9.36 2.64
N LYS A 115 13.27 -10.41 2.45
CA LYS A 115 13.44 -11.41 1.39
C LYS A 115 12.71 -11.04 0.11
N LEU A 116 11.82 -10.06 0.16
CA LEU A 116 11.11 -9.55 -1.00
C LEU A 116 12.07 -8.67 -1.82
N ALA A 117 12.48 -9.14 -2.99
CA ALA A 117 13.51 -8.47 -3.78
C ALA A 117 13.04 -7.13 -4.34
N TYR A 118 11.72 -6.94 -4.51
CA TYR A 118 11.19 -5.67 -4.98
C TYR A 118 11.34 -4.52 -3.97
N LEU A 119 11.50 -4.79 -2.66
CA LEU A 119 11.74 -3.79 -1.62
C LEU A 119 13.22 -3.37 -1.58
N ASP A 120 13.73 -2.93 -2.70
CA ASP A 120 15.09 -2.43 -2.84
C ASP A 120 15.18 -0.89 -2.73
N ARG A 121 16.40 -0.36 -2.76
CA ARG A 121 16.67 1.08 -2.73
C ARG A 121 15.91 1.83 -3.84
N SER A 122 15.91 1.29 -5.05
CA SER A 122 15.25 1.91 -6.20
C SER A 122 13.74 1.99 -6.02
N PHE A 123 13.13 0.94 -5.46
CA PHE A 123 11.71 0.96 -5.12
C PHE A 123 11.35 2.13 -4.22
N PHE A 124 12.08 2.28 -3.11
CA PHE A 124 11.79 3.37 -2.16
C PHE A 124 12.08 4.75 -2.74
N GLN A 125 13.16 4.92 -3.51
CA GLN A 125 13.47 6.21 -4.13
C GLN A 125 12.37 6.68 -5.09
N ILE A 126 11.91 5.80 -5.98
CA ILE A 126 10.85 6.13 -6.93
C ILE A 126 9.53 6.37 -6.19
N SER A 127 9.23 5.54 -5.20
CA SER A 127 8.01 5.69 -4.38
C SER A 127 7.99 7.03 -3.65
N GLU A 128 9.08 7.41 -2.96
CA GLU A 128 9.19 8.72 -2.30
C GLU A 128 8.96 9.88 -3.28
N THR A 129 9.59 9.82 -4.47
CA THR A 129 9.39 10.84 -5.51
C THR A 129 7.93 10.96 -5.91
N LEU A 130 7.25 9.84 -6.14
CA LEU A 130 5.82 9.84 -6.53
C LEU A 130 4.92 10.40 -5.43
N PHE A 131 5.22 10.11 -4.16
CA PHE A 131 4.50 10.68 -3.03
C PHE A 131 4.77 12.18 -2.86
N ASP A 132 6.01 12.64 -3.00
CA ASP A 132 6.35 14.07 -2.97
C ASP A 132 5.62 14.84 -4.08
N GLU A 133 5.59 14.29 -5.29
CA GLU A 133 4.84 14.86 -6.41
C GLU A 133 3.32 14.86 -6.16
N ALA A 134 2.77 13.82 -5.54
CA ALA A 134 1.35 13.76 -5.19
C ALA A 134 0.99 14.80 -4.13
N GLU A 135 1.78 14.93 -3.07
CA GLU A 135 1.58 15.92 -2.01
C GLU A 135 1.64 17.36 -2.55
N ALA A 136 2.54 17.63 -3.50
CA ALA A 136 2.65 18.96 -4.11
C ALA A 136 1.42 19.40 -4.93
N LEU A 137 0.55 18.47 -5.32
CA LEU A 137 -0.65 18.74 -6.12
C LEU A 137 -1.90 19.05 -5.28
N VAL A 138 -1.83 18.89 -3.95
CA VAL A 138 -2.99 19.03 -3.08
C VAL A 138 -2.75 20.12 -2.02
N GLN A 139 -3.84 20.65 -1.48
CA GLN A 139 -3.76 21.64 -0.40
C GLN A 139 -3.24 20.96 0.88
N ALA A 140 -2.15 21.47 1.44
CA ALA A 140 -1.60 21.00 2.70
C ALA A 140 -2.65 21.02 3.82
N GLY A 141 -2.76 19.91 4.56
CA GLY A 141 -3.76 19.74 5.62
C GLY A 141 -5.19 19.52 5.13
N GLY A 142 -5.44 19.54 3.83
CA GLY A 142 -6.73 19.21 3.22
C GLY A 142 -7.05 17.71 3.30
N LEU A 143 -8.26 17.34 2.89
CA LEU A 143 -8.73 15.96 2.93
C LEU A 143 -7.86 15.03 2.08
N GLN A 144 -7.54 15.44 0.85
CA GLN A 144 -6.72 14.65 -0.07
C GLN A 144 -5.28 14.47 0.46
N ALA A 145 -4.71 15.51 1.09
CA ALA A 145 -3.40 15.40 1.73
C ALA A 145 -3.40 14.37 2.87
N LYS A 146 -4.48 14.30 3.66
CA LYS A 146 -4.64 13.27 4.71
C LYS A 146 -4.76 11.87 4.12
N HIS A 147 -5.44 11.72 2.99
CA HIS A 147 -5.52 10.42 2.29
C HIS A 147 -4.14 9.97 1.80
N ILE A 148 -3.34 10.90 1.26
CA ILE A 148 -1.95 10.60 0.84
C ILE A 148 -1.08 10.27 2.06
N GLU A 149 -1.24 10.99 3.19
CA GLU A 149 -0.53 10.74 4.44
C GLU A 149 -0.73 9.30 4.94
N VAL A 150 -1.95 8.76 4.85
CA VAL A 150 -2.26 7.37 5.22
C VAL A 150 -1.44 6.38 4.38
N GLU A 151 -1.42 6.56 3.06
CA GLU A 151 -0.68 5.68 2.16
C GLU A 151 0.84 5.82 2.35
N ARG A 152 1.32 7.05 2.57
CA ARG A 152 2.73 7.34 2.83
C ARG A 152 3.20 6.77 4.16
N PHE A 153 2.37 6.80 5.19
CA PHE A 153 2.68 6.22 6.49
C PHE A 153 3.04 4.73 6.38
N ALA A 154 2.33 3.97 5.57
CA ALA A 154 2.64 2.57 5.34
C ALA A 154 3.98 2.39 4.59
N LEU A 155 4.29 3.26 3.62
CA LEU A 155 5.57 3.25 2.91
C LEU A 155 6.73 3.59 3.86
N ASP A 156 6.58 4.61 4.70
CA ASP A 156 7.57 5.04 5.69
C ASP A 156 7.92 3.93 6.66
N GLY A 157 6.89 3.25 7.17
CA GLY A 157 7.07 2.11 8.06
C GLY A 157 7.83 0.97 7.39
N ALA A 158 7.52 0.68 6.12
CA ALA A 158 8.23 -0.33 5.35
C ALA A 158 9.70 0.05 5.13
N LEU A 159 9.98 1.31 4.79
CA LEU A 159 11.35 1.80 4.60
C LEU A 159 12.15 1.74 5.91
N LEU A 160 11.58 2.16 7.03
CA LEU A 160 12.21 2.06 8.35
C LEU A 160 12.50 0.61 8.73
N PHE A 161 11.54 -0.29 8.49
CA PHE A 161 11.72 -1.71 8.72
C PHE A 161 12.84 -2.29 7.87
N MET A 162 12.90 -1.91 6.57
CA MET A 162 13.90 -2.40 5.62
C MET A 162 15.27 -1.75 5.79
N TRP A 163 15.39 -0.65 6.53
CA TRP A 163 16.61 0.14 6.64
C TRP A 163 17.88 -0.66 6.88
N PRO A 164 17.96 -1.57 7.89
CA PRO A 164 19.19 -2.31 8.16
C PRO A 164 19.61 -3.24 7.02
N TRP A 165 18.67 -3.76 6.25
CA TRP A 165 18.95 -4.64 5.11
C TRP A 165 19.36 -3.85 3.87
N LEU A 166 18.79 -2.66 3.68
CA LEU A 166 19.20 -1.76 2.60
C LEU A 166 20.61 -1.25 2.83
N GLU A 167 20.96 -0.82 4.05
CA GLU A 167 22.33 -0.39 4.39
C GLU A 167 23.37 -1.48 4.13
N ARG A 168 23.08 -2.73 4.52
CA ARG A 168 24.01 -3.87 4.31
C ARG A 168 24.31 -4.16 2.85
N LYS A 169 23.45 -3.73 1.93
CA LYS A 169 23.62 -3.93 0.48
C LYS A 169 24.38 -2.78 -0.19
N LEU A 170 24.71 -1.73 0.55
CA LEU A 170 25.45 -0.59 -0.01
C LEU A 170 26.95 -0.91 -0.14
N PRO A 171 27.60 -0.39 -1.17
CA PRO A 171 29.05 -0.34 -1.23
C PRO A 171 29.66 0.38 -0.02
N ALA A 172 30.88 0.03 0.33
CA ALA A 172 31.59 0.66 1.45
C ALA A 172 31.71 2.18 1.24
N GLY A 173 31.26 2.94 2.24
CA GLY A 173 31.31 4.41 2.22
C GLY A 173 30.08 5.08 1.58
N GLU A 174 29.13 4.33 1.04
CA GLU A 174 27.85 4.88 0.60
C GLU A 174 26.83 4.93 1.74
N THR A 175 25.89 5.87 1.65
CA THR A 175 24.73 6.01 2.53
C THR A 175 23.44 5.86 1.73
N LEU A 176 22.35 5.54 2.42
CA LEU A 176 21.03 5.57 1.78
C LEU A 176 20.66 7.01 1.41
N PRO A 177 20.00 7.22 0.26
CA PRO A 177 19.63 8.56 -0.23
C PRO A 177 18.34 9.07 0.45
N PHE A 178 18.17 8.79 1.73
CA PHE A 178 17.03 9.20 2.53
C PHE A 178 17.52 9.82 3.84
N GLU A 179 16.83 10.88 4.29
CA GLU A 179 17.10 11.51 5.57
C GLU A 179 16.36 10.75 6.68
N ARG A 180 17.08 9.89 7.40
CA ARG A 180 16.51 8.96 8.38
C ARG A 180 15.74 9.67 9.49
N ASP A 181 16.24 10.77 10.02
CA ASP A 181 15.61 11.50 11.10
C ASP A 181 14.28 12.14 10.63
N THR A 182 14.25 12.66 9.41
CA THR A 182 13.04 13.18 8.79
C THR A 182 12.00 12.07 8.61
N LEU A 183 12.43 10.89 8.15
CA LEU A 183 11.58 9.72 7.98
C LEU A 183 10.98 9.27 9.33
N ILE A 184 11.80 9.18 10.38
CA ILE A 184 11.36 8.82 11.73
C ILE A 184 10.32 9.83 12.24
N GLN A 185 10.60 11.14 12.13
CA GLN A 185 9.66 12.18 12.55
C GLN A 185 8.34 12.14 11.78
N ARG A 186 8.38 11.87 10.46
CA ARG A 186 7.17 11.72 9.64
C ARG A 186 6.35 10.50 10.08
N TYR A 187 7.01 9.37 10.27
CA TYR A 187 6.38 8.15 10.76
C TYR A 187 5.76 8.31 12.16
N GLU A 188 6.47 8.96 13.09
CA GLU A 188 5.94 9.24 14.44
C GLU A 188 4.71 10.17 14.41
N ARG A 189 4.69 11.17 13.54
CA ARG A 189 3.49 12.01 13.35
C ARG A 189 2.32 11.20 12.84
N GLY A 190 2.54 10.38 11.80
CA GLY A 190 1.54 9.47 11.28
C GLY A 190 1.02 8.50 12.35
N TRP A 191 1.91 7.91 13.14
CA TRP A 191 1.52 7.05 14.26
C TRP A 191 0.60 7.75 15.25
N LYS A 192 0.94 8.98 15.65
CA LYS A 192 0.13 9.77 16.60
C LYS A 192 -1.23 10.15 16.00
N SER A 193 -1.28 10.56 14.74
CA SER A 193 -2.51 11.01 14.10
C SER A 193 -3.44 9.88 13.68
N LEU A 194 -2.90 8.77 13.18
CA LEU A 194 -3.68 7.71 12.53
C LEU A 194 -3.97 6.52 13.46
N ILE A 195 -3.06 6.21 14.38
CA ILE A 195 -3.14 5.01 15.20
C ILE A 195 -3.45 5.35 16.66
N SER A 196 -2.61 6.14 17.33
CA SER A 196 -2.78 6.36 18.78
C SER A 196 -4.09 7.05 19.14
N SER A 197 -4.63 7.90 18.28
CA SER A 197 -5.93 8.54 18.49
C SER A 197 -7.11 7.56 18.52
N ARG A 198 -6.97 6.36 17.96
CA ARG A 198 -8.00 5.31 17.98
C ARG A 198 -8.01 4.52 19.30
N TYR A 199 -6.88 4.45 19.99
CA TYR A 199 -6.71 3.65 21.22
C TYR A 199 -6.73 4.48 22.50
N SER A 200 -6.88 5.81 22.40
CA SER A 200 -6.94 6.72 23.56
C SER A 200 -8.33 6.99 24.09
N ARG A 201 -9.31 6.15 23.78
CA ARG A 201 -10.69 6.24 24.29
C ARG A 201 -10.99 5.22 25.36
#